data_1a6b778361da24247b2046bea8a48b97
#
_entry.id   1a6b778361da24247b2046bea8a48b97
#
_cell.length_a   1.000
_cell.length_b   1.000
_cell.length_c   1.000
_cell.angle_alpha   90.00
_cell.angle_beta   90.00
_cell.angle_gamma   90.00
#
_symmetry.space_group_name_H-M   'P 1'
#
loop_
_entity.id
_entity.type
_entity.pdbx_description
1 polymer ?
#
loop_
_entity_poly.entity_id
_entity_poly.type
_entity_poly.pdbx_seq_one_letter_code
_entity_poly.pdbx_strand_id
1 'polypeptide(L)'
;MTLLDLGWNDAFEAEFATYRELGWEPARLLRDNKISYGALVGDGEEYEAILSGKVYHEAETDADLPAVGDWVALDITEDDVVIRARLQRQSCFSRKTPGKSAEEQVIAANVDVVVVVTDAGTDFSLHRMERYFTLIHRSGARPVVMVNKSDLFTAAENKLAAEQIQALNPEAEVMITSVIKGTGLKALRSLLKRGVTLTLIGSSGVGKSALVNRLLGDEYQWTGEVNEVTGKGRHTTTARELMILPKGGILIDNPGIKEVQMWTDETTLRDSFRDLEELSMQCKFADCKHGSDTGCAVRGAVERQELSPARYESFLKLEDEIEGLRKLCRKRQMTLERRAKRDHKIKARNRSDREAHEFQLRPRKDREIH
;
A
#
# COMPACT_ATOMS: atom_id res chain seq x y z
N MET A 1 14.22 -9.82 -21.48
CA MET A 1 13.97 -8.98 -20.30
C MET A 1 15.02 -9.32 -19.25
N THR A 2 15.33 -8.45 -18.32
CA THR A 2 16.29 -8.72 -17.24
C THR A 2 15.68 -8.32 -15.90
N LEU A 3 16.21 -8.83 -14.78
CA LEU A 3 15.79 -8.42 -13.44
C LEU A 3 15.88 -6.90 -13.25
N LEU A 4 16.84 -6.21 -13.85
CA LEU A 4 16.98 -4.75 -13.82
C LEU A 4 15.78 -4.04 -14.48
N ASP A 5 15.17 -4.63 -15.51
CA ASP A 5 13.97 -4.10 -16.14
C ASP A 5 12.76 -4.16 -15.20
N LEU A 6 12.79 -5.09 -14.25
CA LEU A 6 11.79 -5.31 -13.21
C LEU A 6 12.07 -4.53 -11.91
N GLY A 7 13.14 -3.73 -11.84
CA GLY A 7 13.49 -2.93 -10.66
C GLY A 7 14.35 -3.66 -9.63
N TRP A 8 15.04 -4.74 -10.03
CA TRP A 8 16.02 -5.40 -9.19
C TRP A 8 17.23 -4.49 -8.94
N ASN A 9 17.79 -4.54 -7.73
CA ASN A 9 18.93 -3.73 -7.34
C ASN A 9 19.87 -4.48 -6.39
N ASP A 10 20.99 -3.86 -6.03
CA ASP A 10 22.03 -4.45 -5.20
C ASP A 10 21.54 -4.89 -3.81
N ALA A 11 20.54 -4.19 -3.22
CA ALA A 11 19.98 -4.56 -1.93
C ALA A 11 19.19 -5.87 -2.02
N PHE A 12 18.38 -6.05 -3.07
CA PHE A 12 17.68 -7.31 -3.33
C PHE A 12 18.66 -8.43 -3.65
N GLU A 13 19.73 -8.14 -4.43
CA GLU A 13 20.75 -9.15 -4.74
C GLU A 13 21.47 -9.64 -3.48
N ALA A 14 21.82 -8.73 -2.57
CA ALA A 14 22.47 -9.09 -1.31
C ALA A 14 21.56 -9.96 -0.41
N GLU A 15 20.27 -9.62 -0.33
CA GLU A 15 19.29 -10.41 0.45
C GLU A 15 19.03 -11.77 -0.21
N PHE A 16 19.00 -11.83 -1.54
CA PHE A 16 18.68 -13.04 -2.30
C PHE A 16 19.83 -14.06 -2.35
N ALA A 17 21.06 -13.67 -2.02
CA ALA A 17 22.25 -14.52 -2.16
C ALA A 17 22.08 -15.92 -1.55
N THR A 18 21.50 -16.01 -0.35
CA THR A 18 21.25 -17.28 0.35
C THR A 18 20.21 -18.16 -0.34
N TYR A 19 19.23 -17.58 -1.01
CA TYR A 19 18.21 -18.30 -1.76
C TYR A 19 18.76 -18.83 -3.09
N ARG A 20 19.70 -18.10 -3.70
CA ARG A 20 20.40 -18.52 -4.92
C ARG A 20 21.24 -19.78 -4.69
N GLU A 21 21.86 -19.92 -3.52
CA GLU A 21 22.59 -21.15 -3.14
C GLU A 21 21.68 -22.38 -3.03
N LEU A 22 20.37 -22.16 -2.78
CA LEU A 22 19.36 -23.23 -2.75
C LEU A 22 18.81 -23.56 -4.14
N GLY A 23 19.27 -22.87 -5.20
CA GLY A 23 18.80 -23.05 -6.56
C GLY A 23 17.44 -22.40 -6.85
N TRP A 24 16.99 -21.45 -5.99
CA TRP A 24 15.74 -20.75 -6.21
C TRP A 24 15.93 -19.54 -7.12
N GLU A 25 14.85 -19.11 -7.80
CA GLU A 25 14.86 -18.01 -8.74
C GLU A 25 14.18 -16.75 -8.16
N PRO A 26 14.77 -15.55 -8.38
CA PRO A 26 14.13 -14.30 -8.00
C PRO A 26 13.01 -13.95 -8.98
N ALA A 27 11.84 -13.67 -8.46
CA ALA A 27 10.70 -13.26 -9.28
C ALA A 27 9.98 -12.06 -8.69
N ARG A 28 9.36 -11.24 -9.55
CA ARG A 28 8.51 -10.14 -9.17
C ARG A 28 7.05 -10.50 -9.33
N LEU A 29 6.22 -10.25 -8.30
CA LEU A 29 4.80 -10.58 -8.34
C LEU A 29 4.03 -9.58 -9.20
N LEU A 30 3.37 -10.11 -10.22
CA LEU A 30 2.54 -9.35 -11.16
C LEU A 30 1.12 -9.20 -10.67
N ARG A 31 0.52 -10.27 -10.14
CA ARG A 31 -0.88 -10.33 -9.73
C ARG A 31 -1.09 -11.29 -8.57
N ASP A 32 -2.15 -11.02 -7.81
CA ASP A 32 -2.65 -11.85 -6.72
C ASP A 32 -4.03 -12.39 -7.09
N ASN A 33 -4.11 -13.69 -7.35
CA ASN A 33 -5.34 -14.41 -7.69
C ASN A 33 -6.00 -15.05 -6.45
N LYS A 34 -5.57 -14.69 -5.23
CA LYS A 34 -6.01 -15.21 -3.93
C LYS A 34 -5.51 -16.62 -3.58
N ILE A 35 -5.49 -17.52 -4.54
CA ILE A 35 -5.03 -18.92 -4.35
C ILE A 35 -3.60 -19.06 -4.86
N SER A 36 -3.25 -18.31 -5.89
CA SER A 36 -1.98 -18.32 -6.59
C SER A 36 -1.53 -16.90 -6.91
N TYR A 37 -0.31 -16.76 -7.34
CA TYR A 37 0.32 -15.50 -7.70
C TYR A 37 0.94 -15.62 -9.08
N GLY A 38 0.68 -14.65 -9.98
CA GLY A 38 1.46 -14.51 -11.19
C GLY A 38 2.82 -13.93 -10.85
N ALA A 39 3.90 -14.60 -11.18
CA ALA A 39 5.27 -14.24 -10.87
C ALA A 39 6.14 -14.22 -12.13
N LEU A 40 6.93 -13.16 -12.31
CA LEU A 40 7.76 -12.93 -13.48
C LEU A 40 9.23 -13.01 -13.09
N VAL A 41 9.97 -13.88 -13.77
CA VAL A 41 11.42 -14.05 -13.59
C VAL A 41 12.23 -13.22 -14.59
N GLY A 42 13.56 -13.17 -14.40
CA GLY A 42 14.43 -12.26 -15.13
C GLY A 42 14.56 -12.50 -16.65
N ASP A 43 14.26 -13.69 -17.13
CA ASP A 43 14.26 -14.01 -18.58
C ASP A 43 12.98 -13.58 -19.29
N GLY A 44 11.94 -13.24 -18.51
CA GLY A 44 10.62 -12.82 -19.00
C GLY A 44 9.59 -13.95 -19.00
N GLU A 45 9.91 -15.11 -18.45
CA GLU A 45 8.92 -16.16 -18.21
C GLU A 45 8.01 -15.82 -17.03
N GLU A 46 6.74 -16.08 -17.21
CA GLU A 46 5.72 -15.89 -16.19
C GLU A 46 5.25 -17.25 -15.66
N TYR A 47 5.22 -17.37 -14.34
CA TYR A 47 4.80 -18.56 -13.64
C TYR A 47 3.57 -18.28 -12.77
N GLU A 48 2.68 -19.23 -12.69
CA GLU A 48 1.63 -19.27 -11.69
C GLU A 48 2.17 -20.01 -10.45
N ALA A 49 2.41 -19.27 -9.37
CA ALA A 49 3.08 -19.78 -8.17
C ALA A 49 2.10 -19.89 -6.99
N ILE A 50 2.25 -20.93 -6.18
CA ILE A 50 1.50 -21.11 -4.93
C ILE A 50 2.35 -20.70 -3.73
N LEU A 51 1.70 -20.27 -2.65
CA LEU A 51 2.38 -19.90 -1.43
C LEU A 51 2.74 -21.13 -0.60
N SER A 52 4.01 -21.22 -0.15
CA SER A 52 4.39 -22.30 0.77
C SER A 52 3.68 -22.19 2.11
N GLY A 53 3.38 -23.32 2.73
CA GLY A 53 2.76 -23.35 4.06
C GLY A 53 3.60 -22.60 5.11
N LYS A 54 4.93 -22.61 4.99
CA LYS A 54 5.83 -21.88 5.88
C LYS A 54 5.58 -20.37 5.81
N VAL A 55 5.59 -19.75 4.62
CA VAL A 55 5.36 -18.30 4.44
C VAL A 55 3.96 -17.92 4.92
N TYR A 56 2.96 -18.77 4.65
CA TYR A 56 1.59 -18.53 5.14
C TYR A 56 1.48 -18.56 6.67
N HIS A 57 2.15 -19.50 7.35
CA HIS A 57 2.09 -19.63 8.79
C HIS A 57 2.96 -18.62 9.56
N GLU A 58 4.02 -18.10 8.95
CA GLU A 58 4.87 -17.06 9.51
C GLU A 58 4.23 -15.67 9.42
N ALA A 59 3.27 -15.47 8.53
CA ALA A 59 2.55 -14.21 8.41
C ALA A 59 1.64 -14.00 9.64
N GLU A 60 1.86 -12.90 10.37
CA GLU A 60 1.04 -12.50 11.52
C GLU A 60 -0.23 -11.76 11.07
N THR A 61 -0.13 -11.06 9.95
CA THR A 61 -1.20 -10.24 9.35
C THR A 61 -1.28 -10.45 7.85
N ASP A 62 -2.39 -10.05 7.23
CA ASP A 62 -2.54 -10.09 5.77
C ASP A 62 -1.50 -9.20 5.06
N ALA A 63 -0.97 -8.16 5.74
CA ALA A 63 0.07 -7.29 5.20
C ALA A 63 1.44 -7.98 5.10
N ASP A 64 1.66 -9.06 5.85
CA ASP A 64 2.88 -9.86 5.79
C ASP A 64 2.90 -10.84 4.60
N LEU A 65 1.73 -11.15 4.07
CA LEU A 65 1.62 -11.98 2.87
C LEU A 65 2.16 -11.26 1.63
N PRO A 66 2.62 -12.00 0.63
CA PRO A 66 3.07 -11.43 -0.63
C PRO A 66 1.96 -10.60 -1.30
N ALA A 67 2.34 -9.51 -1.92
CA ALA A 67 1.44 -8.58 -2.63
C ALA A 67 2.03 -8.20 -4.00
N VAL A 68 1.22 -7.59 -4.85
CA VAL A 68 1.66 -7.11 -6.16
C VAL A 68 2.85 -6.15 -6.03
N GLY A 69 3.92 -6.43 -6.77
CA GLY A 69 5.18 -5.69 -6.73
C GLY A 69 6.22 -6.24 -5.76
N ASP A 70 5.89 -7.23 -4.93
CA ASP A 70 6.88 -7.90 -4.08
C ASP A 70 7.89 -8.71 -4.90
N TRP A 71 9.10 -8.80 -4.35
CA TRP A 71 10.11 -9.75 -4.77
C TRP A 71 10.03 -11.01 -3.92
N VAL A 72 10.08 -12.15 -4.59
CA VAL A 72 9.95 -13.46 -3.96
C VAL A 72 11.03 -14.42 -4.45
N ALA A 73 11.31 -15.43 -3.64
CA ALA A 73 12.14 -16.57 -4.02
C ALA A 73 11.22 -17.71 -4.46
N LEU A 74 11.34 -18.11 -5.73
CA LEU A 74 10.60 -19.21 -6.32
C LEU A 74 11.44 -20.49 -6.33
N ASP A 75 10.84 -21.55 -5.86
CA ASP A 75 11.31 -22.93 -6.07
C ASP A 75 10.51 -23.49 -7.25
N ILE A 76 11.18 -23.62 -8.40
CA ILE A 76 10.58 -24.04 -9.66
C ILE A 76 10.96 -25.50 -9.90
N THR A 77 9.98 -26.38 -9.90
CA THR A 77 10.14 -27.80 -10.21
C THR A 77 9.30 -28.19 -11.42
N GLU A 78 9.41 -29.42 -11.90
CA GLU A 78 8.60 -29.93 -13.02
C GLU A 78 7.09 -29.97 -12.68
N ASP A 79 6.76 -30.20 -11.40
CA ASP A 79 5.36 -30.37 -10.95
C ASP A 79 4.73 -29.09 -10.41
N ASP A 80 5.51 -28.26 -9.68
CA ASP A 80 4.98 -27.11 -8.94
C ASP A 80 5.95 -25.91 -8.96
N VAL A 81 5.38 -24.70 -8.89
CA VAL A 81 6.10 -23.46 -8.63
C VAL A 81 5.67 -22.88 -7.29
N VAL A 82 6.61 -22.79 -6.35
CA VAL A 82 6.30 -22.47 -4.96
C VAL A 82 7.04 -21.22 -4.48
N ILE A 83 6.32 -20.26 -3.91
CA ILE A 83 6.91 -19.11 -3.22
C ILE A 83 7.44 -19.57 -1.86
N ARG A 84 8.77 -19.60 -1.70
CA ARG A 84 9.46 -20.04 -0.48
C ARG A 84 9.78 -18.92 0.49
N ALA A 85 9.99 -17.69 -0.04
CA ALA A 85 10.24 -16.51 0.77
C ALA A 85 9.76 -15.25 0.04
N ARG A 86 9.42 -14.21 0.81
CA ARG A 86 9.25 -12.84 0.34
C ARG A 86 10.45 -12.03 0.81
N LEU A 87 11.05 -11.25 -0.08
CA LEU A 87 12.14 -10.33 0.25
C LEU A 87 11.59 -9.12 1.01
N GLN A 88 12.47 -8.44 1.73
CA GLN A 88 12.12 -7.22 2.44
C GLN A 88 11.68 -6.12 1.46
N ARG A 89 10.54 -5.50 1.73
CA ARG A 89 10.04 -4.38 0.95
C ARG A 89 10.89 -3.14 1.17
N GLN A 90 11.29 -2.47 0.11
CA GLN A 90 11.97 -1.17 0.17
C GLN A 90 10.97 -0.03 0.33
N SER A 91 9.77 -0.22 -0.21
CA SER A 91 8.61 0.65 -0.01
C SER A 91 7.32 -0.16 0.04
N CYS A 92 6.31 0.34 0.74
CA CYS A 92 5.03 -0.35 0.89
C CYS A 92 3.88 0.65 0.97
N PHE A 93 3.18 0.85 -0.13
CA PHE A 93 1.99 1.69 -0.13
C PHE A 93 0.78 0.85 0.31
N SER A 94 0.22 1.21 1.45
CA SER A 94 -0.86 0.46 2.08
C SER A 94 -1.97 1.39 2.57
N ARG A 95 -3.12 0.80 2.86
CA ARG A 95 -4.27 1.50 3.44
C ARG A 95 -4.95 0.65 4.50
N LYS A 96 -5.87 1.24 5.25
CA LYS A 96 -6.82 0.48 6.05
C LYS A 96 -7.74 -0.34 5.13
N THR A 97 -7.96 -1.60 5.48
CA THR A 97 -8.94 -2.46 4.80
C THR A 97 -10.33 -1.82 4.89
N PRO A 98 -11.09 -1.73 3.78
CA PRO A 98 -12.45 -1.20 3.81
C PRO A 98 -13.35 -1.98 4.76
N GLY A 99 -14.15 -1.27 5.55
CA GLY A 99 -15.09 -1.86 6.50
C GLY A 99 -14.71 -1.60 7.97
N LYS A 100 -15.16 -2.49 8.86
CA LYS A 100 -15.00 -2.33 10.32
C LYS A 100 -13.71 -2.93 10.88
N SER A 101 -12.97 -3.70 10.10
CA SER A 101 -11.72 -4.33 10.57
C SER A 101 -10.59 -3.31 10.66
N ALA A 102 -9.77 -3.44 11.72
CA ALA A 102 -8.53 -2.70 11.84
C ALA A 102 -7.40 -3.56 11.29
N GLU A 103 -7.31 -3.62 9.96
CA GLU A 103 -6.34 -4.41 9.20
C GLU A 103 -5.68 -3.54 8.16
N GLU A 104 -4.39 -3.76 7.98
CA GLU A 104 -3.63 -3.17 6.91
C GLU A 104 -3.82 -3.96 5.62
N GLN A 105 -4.02 -3.27 4.52
CA GLN A 105 -4.06 -3.85 3.19
C GLN A 105 -2.95 -3.23 2.35
N VAL A 106 -1.98 -4.04 1.96
CA VAL A 106 -0.95 -3.61 1.02
C VAL A 106 -1.60 -3.40 -0.35
N ILE A 107 -1.39 -2.23 -0.91
CA ILE A 107 -1.90 -1.83 -2.22
C ILE A 107 -0.87 -2.13 -3.29
N ALA A 108 0.38 -1.74 -3.04
CA ALA A 108 1.50 -1.94 -3.95
C ALA A 108 2.80 -1.99 -3.14
N ALA A 109 3.67 -2.94 -3.46
CA ALA A 109 4.99 -3.10 -2.86
C ALA A 109 6.09 -2.66 -3.81
N ASN A 110 7.21 -2.18 -3.24
CA ASN A 110 8.38 -1.76 -3.98
C ASN A 110 8.06 -0.72 -5.08
N VAL A 111 7.31 0.31 -4.66
CA VAL A 111 6.89 1.44 -5.49
C VAL A 111 7.84 2.60 -5.28
N ASP A 112 8.44 3.14 -6.36
CA ASP A 112 9.34 4.29 -6.30
C ASP A 112 8.56 5.61 -6.29
N VAL A 113 7.45 5.67 -7.04
CA VAL A 113 6.67 6.89 -7.24
C VAL A 113 5.18 6.63 -7.07
N VAL A 114 4.55 7.38 -6.18
CA VAL A 114 3.08 7.42 -6.08
C VAL A 114 2.57 8.70 -6.71
N VAL A 115 1.80 8.57 -7.78
CA VAL A 115 1.20 9.70 -8.48
C VAL A 115 -0.23 9.92 -7.99
N VAL A 116 -0.46 11.04 -7.33
CA VAL A 116 -1.80 11.49 -6.95
C VAL A 116 -2.43 12.22 -8.12
N VAL A 117 -3.57 11.73 -8.59
CA VAL A 117 -4.33 12.38 -9.67
C VAL A 117 -5.54 13.11 -9.08
N THR A 118 -5.64 14.41 -9.33
CA THR A 118 -6.75 15.29 -8.95
C THR A 118 -7.12 16.19 -10.13
N ASP A 119 -8.15 17.04 -9.99
CA ASP A 119 -8.43 18.13 -10.93
C ASP A 119 -8.45 19.48 -10.18
N ALA A 120 -8.60 20.60 -10.89
CA ALA A 120 -8.66 21.94 -10.30
C ALA A 120 -10.07 22.34 -9.83
N GLY A 121 -11.05 21.42 -9.88
CA GLY A 121 -12.46 21.70 -9.62
C GLY A 121 -13.01 20.94 -8.41
N THR A 122 -14.08 20.20 -8.66
CA THR A 122 -14.85 19.52 -7.60
C THR A 122 -14.10 18.41 -6.90
N ASP A 123 -13.06 17.83 -7.53
CA ASP A 123 -12.22 16.81 -6.89
C ASP A 123 -11.05 17.42 -6.11
N PHE A 124 -10.82 18.72 -6.21
CA PHE A 124 -9.74 19.37 -5.47
C PHE A 124 -10.07 19.49 -3.98
N SER A 125 -9.17 19.00 -3.13
CA SER A 125 -9.30 19.09 -1.67
C SER A 125 -7.92 19.04 -1.01
N LEU A 126 -7.52 20.12 -0.35
CA LEU A 126 -6.24 20.21 0.36
C LEU A 126 -6.15 19.17 1.47
N HIS A 127 -7.21 18.96 2.25
CA HIS A 127 -7.27 17.92 3.28
C HIS A 127 -7.01 16.51 2.71
N ARG A 128 -7.55 16.21 1.50
CA ARG A 128 -7.28 14.94 0.83
C ARG A 128 -5.84 14.85 0.34
N MET A 129 -5.24 15.96 -0.12
CA MET A 129 -3.84 16.00 -0.50
C MET A 129 -2.92 15.73 0.69
N GLU A 130 -3.16 16.35 1.83
CA GLU A 130 -2.39 16.10 3.07
C GLU A 130 -2.49 14.63 3.51
N ARG A 131 -3.68 14.03 3.43
CA ARG A 131 -3.87 12.60 3.69
C ARG A 131 -3.04 11.73 2.75
N TYR A 132 -3.03 12.05 1.46
CA TYR A 132 -2.22 11.31 0.49
C TYR A 132 -0.73 11.48 0.77
N PHE A 133 -0.25 12.69 1.04
CA PHE A 133 1.15 12.93 1.38
C PHE A 133 1.58 12.17 2.62
N THR A 134 0.78 12.14 3.68
CA THR A 134 1.06 11.36 4.89
C THR A 134 1.19 9.86 4.58
N LEU A 135 0.29 9.29 3.77
CA LEU A 135 0.37 7.88 3.38
C LEU A 135 1.54 7.57 2.47
N ILE A 136 1.88 8.49 1.55
CA ILE A 136 3.03 8.34 0.65
C ILE A 136 4.33 8.45 1.45
N HIS A 137 4.42 9.39 2.38
CA HIS A 137 5.57 9.52 3.28
C HIS A 137 5.80 8.22 4.07
N ARG A 138 4.75 7.67 4.68
CA ARG A 138 4.81 6.37 5.35
C ARG A 138 5.28 5.24 4.44
N SER A 139 4.90 5.27 3.18
CA SER A 139 5.24 4.20 2.23
C SER A 139 6.71 4.16 1.84
N GLY A 140 7.47 5.24 2.02
CA GLY A 140 8.83 5.41 1.53
C GLY A 140 8.93 5.76 0.04
N ALA A 141 7.80 5.92 -0.66
CA ALA A 141 7.78 6.32 -2.07
C ALA A 141 7.82 7.84 -2.26
N ARG A 142 8.24 8.30 -3.43
CA ARG A 142 8.26 9.72 -3.80
C ARG A 142 6.87 10.20 -4.24
N PRO A 143 6.36 11.34 -3.72
CA PRO A 143 5.09 11.91 -4.15
C PRO A 143 5.24 12.68 -5.47
N VAL A 144 4.29 12.47 -6.37
CA VAL A 144 4.06 13.30 -7.56
C VAL A 144 2.57 13.60 -7.64
N VAL A 145 2.18 14.82 -8.02
CA VAL A 145 0.79 15.20 -8.15
C VAL A 145 0.49 15.64 -9.57
N MET A 146 -0.59 15.11 -10.13
CA MET A 146 -1.09 15.50 -11.44
C MET A 146 -2.43 16.21 -11.29
N VAL A 147 -2.44 17.50 -11.58
CA VAL A 147 -3.68 18.29 -11.77
C VAL A 147 -4.16 18.03 -13.18
N ASN A 148 -5.02 17.02 -13.31
CA ASN A 148 -5.52 16.51 -14.60
C ASN A 148 -6.77 17.27 -15.07
N LYS A 149 -7.23 16.96 -16.27
CA LYS A 149 -8.38 17.63 -16.92
C LYS A 149 -8.19 19.14 -17.04
N SER A 150 -6.96 19.59 -17.20
CA SER A 150 -6.64 21.02 -17.31
C SER A 150 -7.35 21.72 -18.48
N ASP A 151 -7.88 20.98 -19.43
CA ASP A 151 -8.72 21.47 -20.53
C ASP A 151 -10.13 21.91 -20.11
N LEU A 152 -10.61 21.50 -18.93
CA LEU A 152 -11.93 21.86 -18.38
C LEU A 152 -11.87 23.11 -17.47
N PHE A 153 -10.69 23.58 -17.10
CA PHE A 153 -10.47 24.68 -16.18
C PHE A 153 -9.60 25.76 -16.83
N THR A 154 -9.70 26.99 -16.33
CA THR A 154 -8.85 28.10 -16.77
C THR A 154 -7.39 27.87 -16.35
N ALA A 155 -6.47 28.54 -17.04
CA ALA A 155 -5.06 28.50 -16.68
C ALA A 155 -4.81 29.02 -15.25
N ALA A 156 -5.57 30.01 -14.79
CA ALA A 156 -5.49 30.56 -13.45
C ALA A 156 -5.92 29.55 -12.38
N GLU A 157 -7.04 28.84 -12.58
CA GLU A 157 -7.53 27.80 -11.65
C GLU A 157 -6.53 26.64 -11.54
N ASN A 158 -6.05 26.12 -12.68
CA ASN A 158 -5.04 25.07 -12.70
C ASN A 158 -3.75 25.48 -11.98
N LYS A 159 -3.29 26.72 -12.20
CA LYS A 159 -2.10 27.25 -11.55
C LYS A 159 -2.31 27.39 -10.05
N LEU A 160 -3.44 27.94 -9.61
CA LEU A 160 -3.78 28.11 -8.21
C LEU A 160 -3.81 26.77 -7.48
N ALA A 161 -4.44 25.75 -8.07
CA ALA A 161 -4.46 24.39 -7.50
C ALA A 161 -3.03 23.84 -7.35
N ALA A 162 -2.19 23.98 -8.37
CA ALA A 162 -0.80 23.53 -8.32
C ALA A 162 0.01 24.26 -7.24
N GLU A 163 -0.13 25.58 -7.12
CA GLU A 163 0.55 26.39 -6.09
C GLU A 163 0.11 26.00 -4.67
N GLN A 164 -1.17 25.75 -4.45
CA GLN A 164 -1.69 25.28 -3.17
C GLN A 164 -1.15 23.90 -2.79
N ILE A 165 -1.07 22.97 -3.73
CA ILE A 165 -0.46 21.65 -3.51
C ILE A 165 1.02 21.78 -3.18
N GLN A 166 1.75 22.60 -3.95
CA GLN A 166 3.18 22.83 -3.74
C GLN A 166 3.46 23.46 -2.36
N ALA A 167 2.54 24.32 -1.88
CA ALA A 167 2.64 24.89 -0.53
C ALA A 167 2.45 23.87 0.59
N LEU A 168 1.64 22.81 0.37
CA LEU A 168 1.47 21.72 1.35
C LEU A 168 2.70 20.81 1.43
N ASN A 169 3.33 20.55 0.30
CA ASN A 169 4.52 19.71 0.22
C ASN A 169 5.48 20.28 -0.85
N PRO A 170 6.48 21.07 -0.43
CA PRO A 170 7.45 21.67 -1.33
C PRO A 170 8.30 20.65 -2.12
N GLU A 171 8.45 19.43 -1.62
CA GLU A 171 9.21 18.36 -2.28
C GLU A 171 8.39 17.62 -3.34
N ALA A 172 7.07 17.78 -3.34
CA ALA A 172 6.21 17.12 -4.32
C ALA A 172 6.36 17.77 -5.70
N GLU A 173 6.60 16.97 -6.73
CA GLU A 173 6.56 17.43 -8.11
C GLU A 173 5.09 17.57 -8.54
N VAL A 174 4.68 18.78 -8.98
CA VAL A 174 3.30 19.06 -9.41
C VAL A 174 3.24 19.30 -10.91
N MET A 175 2.40 18.54 -11.61
CA MET A 175 2.24 18.61 -13.06
C MET A 175 0.80 18.97 -13.42
N ILE A 176 0.62 19.93 -14.34
CA ILE A 176 -0.68 20.24 -14.92
C ILE A 176 -0.83 19.43 -16.21
N THR A 177 -1.91 18.63 -16.31
CA THR A 177 -2.08 17.63 -17.36
C THR A 177 -3.47 17.63 -17.96
N SER A 178 -3.55 17.23 -19.24
CA SER A 178 -4.79 16.86 -19.91
C SER A 178 -4.54 15.63 -20.78
N VAL A 179 -5.19 14.54 -20.46
CA VAL A 179 -5.11 13.31 -21.26
C VAL A 179 -5.67 13.55 -22.66
N ILE A 180 -6.77 14.30 -22.77
CA ILE A 180 -7.46 14.59 -24.05
C ILE A 180 -6.57 15.40 -24.97
N LYS A 181 -5.99 16.49 -24.45
CA LYS A 181 -5.08 17.37 -25.22
C LYS A 181 -3.64 16.86 -25.29
N GLY A 182 -3.28 15.83 -24.54
CA GLY A 182 -1.91 15.33 -24.45
C GLY A 182 -0.94 16.24 -23.68
N THR A 183 -1.44 17.26 -23.00
CA THR A 183 -0.63 18.21 -22.20
C THR A 183 -0.04 17.50 -20.98
N GLY A 184 1.25 17.77 -20.66
CA GLY A 184 1.93 17.25 -19.47
C GLY A 184 2.30 15.75 -19.51
N LEU A 185 1.83 14.98 -20.49
CA LEU A 185 2.09 13.54 -20.58
C LEU A 185 3.55 13.17 -20.83
N LYS A 186 4.32 14.11 -21.44
CA LYS A 186 5.77 13.91 -21.62
C LYS A 186 6.48 13.91 -20.27
N ALA A 187 6.08 14.77 -19.34
CA ALA A 187 6.64 14.81 -17.99
C ALA A 187 6.30 13.51 -17.22
N LEU A 188 5.06 13.02 -17.29
CA LEU A 188 4.70 11.73 -16.70
C LEU A 188 5.55 10.58 -17.26
N ARG A 189 5.74 10.55 -18.57
CA ARG A 189 6.59 9.52 -19.21
C ARG A 189 8.05 9.60 -18.76
N SER A 190 8.57 10.78 -18.44
CA SER A 190 9.95 10.94 -17.95
C SER A 190 10.18 10.33 -16.56
N LEU A 191 9.12 10.09 -15.78
CA LEU A 191 9.19 9.37 -14.51
C LEU A 191 9.35 7.86 -14.70
N LEU A 192 8.85 7.34 -15.81
CA LEU A 192 8.84 5.90 -16.14
C LEU A 192 10.17 5.49 -16.78
N LYS A 193 11.24 5.54 -16.00
CA LYS A 193 12.54 5.02 -16.39
C LYS A 193 12.57 3.51 -16.21
N ARG A 194 13.57 2.87 -16.82
CA ARG A 194 13.83 1.44 -16.67
C ARG A 194 13.90 1.05 -15.18
N GLY A 195 13.15 0.06 -14.78
CA GLY A 195 13.11 -0.46 -13.41
C GLY A 195 12.34 0.41 -12.39
N VAL A 196 11.92 1.64 -12.77
CA VAL A 196 11.13 2.50 -11.88
C VAL A 196 9.69 2.05 -11.84
N THR A 197 9.18 1.81 -10.65
CA THR A 197 7.79 1.38 -10.39
C THR A 197 6.94 2.56 -9.95
N LEU A 198 5.82 2.76 -10.63
CA LEU A 198 4.87 3.84 -10.38
C LEU A 198 3.48 3.26 -10.08
N THR A 199 2.73 3.89 -9.18
CA THR A 199 1.31 3.63 -8.99
C THR A 199 0.50 4.92 -9.01
N LEU A 200 -0.78 4.83 -9.43
CA LEU A 200 -1.70 5.96 -9.51
C LEU A 200 -2.76 5.85 -8.42
N ILE A 201 -2.96 6.94 -7.67
CA ILE A 201 -4.05 7.07 -6.71
C ILE A 201 -4.87 8.32 -6.98
N GLY A 202 -6.06 8.42 -6.40
CA GLY A 202 -6.97 9.57 -6.58
C GLY A 202 -8.41 9.11 -6.69
N SER A 203 -9.34 10.05 -6.68
CA SER A 203 -10.78 9.80 -6.70
C SER A 203 -11.27 9.10 -7.97
N SER A 204 -12.50 8.56 -7.91
CA SER A 204 -13.14 8.01 -9.10
C SER A 204 -13.43 9.12 -10.12
N GLY A 205 -13.15 8.84 -11.38
CA GLY A 205 -13.45 9.80 -12.45
C GLY A 205 -12.40 10.88 -12.71
N VAL A 206 -11.31 11.00 -11.91
CA VAL A 206 -10.24 12.01 -12.15
C VAL A 206 -9.36 11.73 -13.37
N GLY A 207 -9.52 10.55 -14.00
CA GLY A 207 -8.85 10.21 -15.27
C GLY A 207 -7.69 9.23 -15.12
N LYS A 208 -7.55 8.49 -14.00
CA LYS A 208 -6.50 7.47 -13.82
C LYS A 208 -6.47 6.43 -14.96
N SER A 209 -7.58 5.78 -15.25
CA SER A 209 -7.66 4.78 -16.33
C SER A 209 -7.34 5.37 -17.70
N ALA A 210 -7.73 6.61 -17.96
CA ALA A 210 -7.37 7.28 -19.20
C ALA A 210 -5.86 7.56 -19.29
N LEU A 211 -5.21 7.90 -18.15
CA LEU A 211 -3.75 8.04 -18.05
C LEU A 211 -3.05 6.70 -18.28
N VAL A 212 -3.52 5.63 -17.65
CA VAL A 212 -2.99 4.26 -17.84
C VAL A 212 -3.05 3.87 -19.32
N ASN A 213 -4.22 3.99 -19.96
CA ASN A 213 -4.39 3.67 -21.37
C ASN A 213 -3.44 4.50 -22.26
N ARG A 214 -3.23 5.78 -21.91
CA ARG A 214 -2.33 6.65 -22.67
C ARG A 214 -0.84 6.31 -22.48
N LEU A 215 -0.49 5.74 -21.34
CA LEU A 215 0.89 5.25 -21.06
C LEU A 215 1.16 3.93 -21.79
N LEU A 216 0.19 3.04 -21.80
CA LEU A 216 0.28 1.74 -22.46
C LEU A 216 0.35 1.91 -24.00
N GLY A 217 -0.32 2.94 -24.56
CA GLY A 217 -0.37 3.19 -26.00
C GLY A 217 -1.42 2.34 -26.71
N ASP A 218 -1.66 2.68 -27.99
CA ASP A 218 -2.71 2.03 -28.81
C ASP A 218 -2.38 0.57 -29.20
N GLU A 219 -1.12 0.15 -29.05
CA GLU A 219 -0.65 -1.20 -29.39
C GLU A 219 -0.81 -2.21 -28.25
N TYR A 220 -1.12 -1.75 -27.04
CA TYR A 220 -1.31 -2.64 -25.90
C TYR A 220 -2.74 -3.16 -25.88
N GLN A 221 -2.99 -4.20 -26.69
CA GLN A 221 -4.18 -5.01 -26.49
C GLN A 221 -3.96 -5.82 -25.20
N TRP A 222 -4.80 -5.58 -24.23
CA TRP A 222 -4.87 -6.37 -23.01
C TRP A 222 -5.00 -7.85 -23.37
N THR A 223 -3.93 -8.62 -23.23
CA THR A 223 -3.92 -10.08 -23.43
C THR A 223 -4.41 -10.82 -22.18
N GLY A 224 -5.26 -10.20 -21.38
CA GLY A 224 -6.08 -10.95 -20.44
C GLY A 224 -7.06 -11.77 -21.28
N GLU A 225 -6.96 -13.10 -21.24
CA GLU A 225 -7.91 -14.00 -21.91
C GLU A 225 -9.33 -13.51 -21.64
N VAL A 226 -9.94 -12.99 -22.70
CA VAL A 226 -11.38 -12.74 -22.74
C VAL A 226 -12.01 -14.11 -22.63
N ASN A 227 -12.54 -14.44 -21.46
CA ASN A 227 -13.44 -15.57 -21.33
C ASN A 227 -14.64 -15.31 -22.27
N GLU A 228 -14.58 -15.83 -23.47
CA GLU A 228 -15.58 -15.73 -24.53
C GLU A 228 -16.95 -16.35 -24.17
N VAL A 229 -17.07 -16.92 -22.94
CA VAL A 229 -18.27 -17.68 -22.56
C VAL A 229 -19.43 -16.81 -22.07
N THR A 230 -19.26 -15.53 -21.79
CA THR A 230 -20.39 -14.70 -21.26
C THR A 230 -20.75 -13.43 -21.99
N GLY A 231 -20.27 -13.15 -23.20
CA GLY A 231 -20.85 -12.13 -24.08
C GLY A 231 -21.26 -10.76 -23.51
N LYS A 232 -20.77 -10.36 -22.32
CA LYS A 232 -21.00 -9.06 -21.69
C LYS A 232 -19.69 -8.30 -21.56
N GLY A 233 -19.38 -7.51 -22.56
CA GLY A 233 -18.35 -6.49 -22.53
C GLY A 233 -18.61 -5.45 -21.44
N ARG A 234 -18.10 -5.71 -20.23
CA ARG A 234 -17.97 -4.71 -19.18
C ARG A 234 -16.65 -4.99 -18.48
N HIS A 235 -15.61 -4.25 -18.86
CA HIS A 235 -14.30 -4.27 -18.23
C HIS A 235 -14.44 -3.88 -16.77
N THR A 236 -14.59 -4.88 -15.91
CA THR A 236 -14.46 -4.70 -14.48
C THR A 236 -13.17 -5.43 -14.08
N THR A 237 -12.02 -4.83 -14.38
CA THR A 237 -10.74 -5.25 -13.84
C THR A 237 -10.82 -5.06 -12.32
N THR A 238 -11.04 -6.12 -11.59
CA THR A 238 -11.15 -6.11 -10.11
C THR A 238 -9.84 -6.50 -9.45
N ALA A 239 -8.89 -7.04 -10.19
CA ALA A 239 -7.58 -7.47 -9.72
C ALA A 239 -6.54 -6.35 -9.89
N ARG A 240 -5.59 -6.28 -8.94
CA ARG A 240 -4.40 -5.44 -9.05
C ARG A 240 -3.41 -6.12 -9.96
N GLU A 241 -2.73 -5.34 -10.79
CA GLU A 241 -1.78 -5.89 -11.73
C GLU A 241 -0.57 -4.98 -11.92
N LEU A 242 0.61 -5.59 -11.97
CA LEU A 242 1.85 -4.95 -12.35
C LEU A 242 2.06 -5.11 -13.84
N MET A 243 2.21 -3.99 -14.54
CA MET A 243 2.40 -3.92 -15.99
C MET A 243 3.76 -3.33 -16.32
N ILE A 244 4.49 -3.96 -17.23
CA ILE A 244 5.74 -3.43 -17.76
C ILE A 244 5.40 -2.62 -19.00
N LEU A 245 5.83 -1.37 -19.02
CA LEU A 245 5.52 -0.46 -20.12
C LEU A 245 6.48 -0.66 -21.30
N PRO A 246 6.01 -0.55 -22.56
CA PRO A 246 6.81 -0.80 -23.75
C PRO A 246 8.08 0.06 -23.88
N LYS A 247 8.08 1.26 -23.26
CA LYS A 247 9.20 2.22 -23.28
C LYS A 247 10.02 2.22 -21.99
N GLY A 248 9.88 1.19 -21.18
CA GLY A 248 10.48 1.09 -19.84
C GLY A 248 9.58 1.65 -18.75
N GLY A 249 9.93 1.31 -17.51
CA GLY A 249 9.11 1.61 -16.33
C GLY A 249 8.02 0.57 -16.07
N ILE A 250 7.55 0.58 -14.85
CA ILE A 250 6.61 -0.39 -14.33
C ILE A 250 5.42 0.39 -13.76
N LEU A 251 4.21 -0.06 -14.07
CA LEU A 251 2.99 0.51 -13.54
C LEU A 251 2.25 -0.54 -12.72
N ILE A 252 1.92 -0.24 -11.48
CA ILE A 252 0.97 -1.04 -10.70
C ILE A 252 -0.38 -0.35 -10.77
N ASP A 253 -1.31 -0.96 -11.52
CA ASP A 253 -2.69 -0.48 -11.58
C ASP A 253 -3.51 -1.06 -10.44
N ASN A 254 -4.24 -0.19 -9.79
CA ASN A 254 -5.07 -0.49 -8.62
C ASN A 254 -6.53 -0.11 -8.92
N PRO A 255 -7.24 -0.91 -9.71
CA PRO A 255 -8.62 -0.61 -10.08
C PRO A 255 -9.51 -0.54 -8.83
N GLY A 256 -10.43 0.43 -8.81
CA GLY A 256 -11.43 0.53 -7.76
C GLY A 256 -10.96 1.15 -6.43
N ILE A 257 -9.75 1.68 -6.33
CA ILE A 257 -9.35 2.50 -5.17
C ILE A 257 -10.03 3.86 -5.29
N LYS A 258 -11.23 3.96 -4.69
CA LYS A 258 -12.02 5.21 -4.70
C LYS A 258 -11.55 6.19 -3.63
N GLU A 259 -11.25 5.68 -2.44
CA GLU A 259 -10.71 6.45 -1.31
C GLU A 259 -9.64 5.63 -0.60
N VAL A 260 -8.54 6.27 -0.28
CA VAL A 260 -7.49 5.65 0.53
C VAL A 260 -7.78 6.00 1.98
N GLN A 261 -8.31 5.02 2.72
CA GLN A 261 -8.51 5.16 4.16
C GLN A 261 -7.16 5.16 4.87
N MET A 262 -7.03 6.03 5.87
CA MET A 262 -5.78 6.19 6.61
C MET A 262 -5.36 4.89 7.30
N TRP A 263 -4.14 4.47 7.03
CA TRP A 263 -3.40 3.49 7.80
C TRP A 263 -2.03 4.06 8.09
N THR A 264 -1.89 4.71 9.23
CA THR A 264 -0.65 5.37 9.66
C THR A 264 -0.61 5.47 11.17
N ASP A 265 0.49 5.94 11.72
CA ASP A 265 0.73 6.15 13.15
C ASP A 265 1.01 7.63 13.45
N GLU A 266 1.10 7.95 14.75
CA GLU A 266 1.38 9.31 15.22
C GLU A 266 2.75 9.82 14.77
N THR A 267 3.75 8.95 14.68
CA THR A 267 5.11 9.34 14.28
C THR A 267 5.09 9.84 12.85
N THR A 268 4.50 9.08 11.94
CA THR A 268 4.35 9.47 10.53
C THR A 268 3.53 10.76 10.37
N LEU A 269 2.48 10.95 11.19
CA LEU A 269 1.71 12.19 11.16
C LEU A 269 2.58 13.39 11.55
N ARG A 270 3.32 13.29 12.67
CA ARG A 270 4.22 14.33 13.15
C ARG A 270 5.28 14.68 12.14
N ASP A 271 5.90 13.67 11.52
CA ASP A 271 6.89 13.87 10.46
C ASP A 271 6.31 14.60 9.25
N SER A 272 5.05 14.34 8.91
CA SER A 272 4.33 15.01 7.81
C SER A 272 3.90 16.44 8.14
N PHE A 273 3.81 16.79 9.43
CA PHE A 273 3.37 18.08 9.95
C PHE A 273 4.41 18.69 10.89
N ARG A 274 5.69 18.70 10.47
CA ARG A 274 6.82 19.20 11.29
C ARG A 274 6.62 20.65 11.76
N ASP A 275 6.04 21.49 10.92
CA ASP A 275 5.68 22.87 11.26
C ASP A 275 4.73 22.96 12.47
N LEU A 276 3.74 22.05 12.57
CA LEU A 276 2.86 21.98 13.73
C LEU A 276 3.56 21.34 14.92
N GLU A 277 4.39 20.33 14.71
CA GLU A 277 5.16 19.67 15.79
C GLU A 277 6.14 20.67 16.46
N GLU A 278 6.85 21.48 15.71
CA GLU A 278 7.73 22.54 16.23
C GLU A 278 6.95 23.57 17.06
N LEU A 279 5.74 23.95 16.62
CA LEU A 279 4.83 24.80 17.38
C LEU A 279 4.30 24.11 18.64
N SER A 280 4.03 22.81 18.57
CA SER A 280 3.49 22.02 19.68
C SER A 280 4.42 21.98 20.88
N MET A 281 5.75 22.00 20.66
CA MET A 281 6.76 22.06 21.70
C MET A 281 6.69 23.33 22.54
N GLN A 282 6.03 24.39 22.04
CA GLN A 282 5.85 25.67 22.70
C GLN A 282 4.50 25.77 23.44
N CYS A 283 3.69 24.70 23.43
CA CYS A 283 2.43 24.67 24.18
C CYS A 283 2.69 24.70 25.68
N LYS A 284 1.76 25.32 26.43
CA LYS A 284 1.85 25.40 27.90
C LYS A 284 1.83 24.03 28.57
N PHE A 285 1.15 23.04 27.97
CA PHE A 285 1.01 21.69 28.50
C PHE A 285 1.60 20.68 27.51
N ALA A 286 2.34 19.71 28.04
CA ALA A 286 2.98 18.66 27.22
C ALA A 286 1.96 17.68 26.58
N ASP A 287 0.77 17.56 27.14
CA ASP A 287 -0.34 16.73 26.66
C ASP A 287 -1.42 17.54 25.92
N CYS A 288 -1.06 18.73 25.41
CA CYS A 288 -1.96 19.62 24.68
C CYS A 288 -2.54 18.90 23.45
N LYS A 289 -3.87 18.89 23.36
CA LYS A 289 -4.60 18.33 22.21
C LYS A 289 -4.81 19.34 21.07
N HIS A 290 -4.27 20.54 21.23
CA HIS A 290 -4.38 21.65 20.28
C HIS A 290 -5.83 22.12 19.96
N GLY A 291 -6.83 21.56 20.61
CA GLY A 291 -8.24 21.92 20.45
C GLY A 291 -8.62 23.18 21.22
N SER A 292 -9.22 23.01 22.40
CA SER A 292 -9.68 24.11 23.27
C SER A 292 -8.70 24.46 24.40
N ASP A 293 -7.52 23.86 24.43
CA ASP A 293 -6.56 24.00 25.52
C ASP A 293 -6.04 25.44 25.67
N THR A 294 -6.00 25.92 26.91
CA THR A 294 -5.52 27.27 27.23
C THR A 294 -4.00 27.33 27.07
N GLY A 295 -3.48 28.32 26.31
CA GLY A 295 -2.04 28.49 26.08
C GLY A 295 -1.49 27.51 25.03
N CYS A 296 -2.33 27.08 24.09
CA CYS A 296 -1.93 26.32 22.92
C CYS A 296 -1.17 27.21 21.93
N ALA A 297 0.10 26.87 21.67
CA ALA A 297 0.93 27.63 20.73
C ALA A 297 0.51 27.42 19.28
N VAL A 298 0.07 26.22 18.93
CA VAL A 298 -0.43 25.88 17.58
C VAL A 298 -1.66 26.73 17.23
N ARG A 299 -2.66 26.79 18.13
CA ARG A 299 -3.83 27.65 17.91
C ARG A 299 -3.48 29.12 17.89
N GLY A 300 -2.57 29.57 18.76
CA GLY A 300 -2.06 30.93 18.75
C GLY A 300 -1.38 31.29 17.42
N ALA A 301 -0.66 30.37 16.79
CA ALA A 301 -0.07 30.57 15.46
C ALA A 301 -1.14 30.72 14.37
N VAL A 302 -2.27 29.99 14.46
CA VAL A 302 -3.42 30.17 13.55
C VAL A 302 -4.04 31.57 13.74
N GLU A 303 -4.24 32.01 14.99
CA GLU A 303 -4.79 33.34 15.31
C GLU A 303 -3.87 34.48 14.80
N ARG A 304 -2.54 34.26 14.80
CA ARG A 304 -1.56 35.23 14.28
C ARG A 304 -1.34 35.10 12.76
N GLN A 305 -2.05 34.18 12.08
CA GLN A 305 -1.90 33.90 10.64
C GLN A 305 -0.51 33.35 10.25
N GLU A 306 0.24 32.81 11.20
CA GLU A 306 1.53 32.13 10.98
C GLU A 306 1.32 30.69 10.48
N LEU A 307 0.19 30.08 10.81
CA LEU A 307 -0.23 28.76 10.38
C LEU A 307 -1.59 28.84 9.66
N SER A 308 -1.73 28.16 8.52
CA SER A 308 -2.98 28.11 7.77
C SER A 308 -4.09 27.42 8.59
N PRO A 309 -5.29 28.03 8.73
CA PRO A 309 -6.43 27.39 9.37
C PRO A 309 -6.78 26.02 8.74
N ALA A 310 -6.72 25.93 7.41
CA ALA A 310 -7.02 24.69 6.69
C ALA A 310 -6.03 23.55 7.05
N ARG A 311 -4.72 23.87 7.17
CA ARG A 311 -3.69 22.92 7.56
C ARG A 311 -3.85 22.46 9.01
N TYR A 312 -4.18 23.39 9.90
CA TYR A 312 -4.50 23.05 11.29
C TYR A 312 -5.73 22.15 11.43
N GLU A 313 -6.82 22.45 10.72
CA GLU A 313 -8.02 21.58 10.71
C GLU A 313 -7.72 20.18 10.13
N SER A 314 -6.91 20.12 9.10
CA SER A 314 -6.49 18.84 8.51
C SER A 314 -5.70 18.00 9.51
N PHE A 315 -4.76 18.62 10.24
CA PHE A 315 -4.00 17.93 11.28
C PHE A 315 -4.92 17.34 12.36
N LEU A 316 -5.82 18.12 12.92
CA LEU A 316 -6.76 17.65 13.94
C LEU A 316 -7.63 16.49 13.45
N LYS A 317 -8.14 16.55 12.21
CA LYS A 317 -8.94 15.47 11.62
C LYS A 317 -8.14 14.20 11.44
N LEU A 318 -6.87 14.32 10.99
CA LEU A 318 -6.00 13.17 10.81
C LEU A 318 -5.58 12.57 12.16
N GLU A 319 -5.32 13.39 13.17
CA GLU A 319 -5.05 12.94 14.54
C GLU A 319 -6.22 12.14 15.13
N ASP A 320 -7.45 12.64 14.97
CA ASP A 320 -8.67 11.93 15.39
C ASP A 320 -8.85 10.58 14.67
N GLU A 321 -8.55 10.53 13.36
CA GLU A 321 -8.60 9.29 12.59
C GLU A 321 -7.57 8.26 13.09
N ILE A 322 -6.34 8.70 13.39
CA ILE A 322 -5.27 7.84 13.91
C ILE A 322 -5.63 7.34 15.31
N GLU A 323 -6.14 8.21 16.18
CA GLU A 323 -6.59 7.79 17.51
C GLU A 323 -7.73 6.76 17.41
N GLY A 324 -8.69 6.98 16.52
CA GLY A 324 -9.75 6.04 16.21
C GLY A 324 -9.22 4.69 15.71
N LEU A 325 -8.22 4.70 14.82
CA LEU A 325 -7.55 3.51 14.32
C LEU A 325 -6.83 2.75 15.46
N ARG A 326 -6.07 3.44 16.31
CA ARG A 326 -5.39 2.84 17.48
C ARG A 326 -6.37 2.15 18.42
N LYS A 327 -7.51 2.78 18.71
CA LYS A 327 -8.57 2.18 19.53
C LYS A 327 -9.09 0.88 18.91
N LEU A 328 -9.29 0.86 17.59
CA LEU A 328 -9.73 -0.32 16.85
C LEU A 328 -8.66 -1.44 16.86
N CYS A 329 -7.40 -1.12 16.60
CA CYS A 329 -6.29 -2.06 16.63
C CYS A 329 -6.14 -2.70 18.03
N ARG A 330 -6.16 -1.88 19.09
CA ARG A 330 -6.09 -2.36 20.48
C ARG A 330 -7.26 -3.30 20.83
N LYS A 331 -8.48 -2.96 20.40
CA LYS A 331 -9.65 -3.81 20.61
C LYS A 331 -9.53 -5.16 19.88
N ARG A 332 -9.01 -5.14 18.66
CA ARG A 332 -8.74 -6.36 17.89
C ARG A 332 -7.71 -7.23 18.58
N GLN A 333 -6.58 -6.67 18.98
CA GLN A 333 -5.52 -7.38 19.68
C GLN A 333 -6.04 -8.07 20.94
N MET A 334 -6.79 -7.34 21.80
CA MET A 334 -7.43 -7.94 22.98
C MET A 334 -8.37 -9.11 22.63
N THR A 335 -9.07 -9.02 21.51
CA THR A 335 -9.96 -10.09 21.06
C THR A 335 -9.18 -11.32 20.62
N LEU A 336 -8.08 -11.13 19.87
CA LEU A 336 -7.18 -12.22 19.45
C LEU A 336 -6.53 -12.90 20.64
N GLU A 337 -6.01 -12.14 21.61
CA GLU A 337 -5.44 -12.69 22.83
C GLU A 337 -6.45 -13.50 23.65
N ARG A 338 -7.71 -13.04 23.74
CA ARG A 338 -8.78 -13.80 24.41
C ARG A 338 -9.09 -15.12 23.68
N ARG A 339 -9.11 -15.10 22.34
CA ARG A 339 -9.29 -16.31 21.52
C ARG A 339 -8.13 -17.28 21.72
N ALA A 340 -6.88 -16.79 21.61
CA ALA A 340 -5.68 -17.62 21.82
C ALA A 340 -5.66 -18.27 23.21
N LYS A 341 -5.98 -17.51 24.29
CA LYS A 341 -6.10 -18.06 25.65
C LYS A 341 -7.19 -19.11 25.77
N ARG A 342 -8.33 -18.93 25.09
CA ARG A 342 -9.41 -19.92 25.06
C ARG A 342 -8.99 -21.18 24.33
N ASP A 343 -8.37 -21.05 23.17
CA ASP A 343 -7.92 -22.19 22.36
C ASP A 343 -6.80 -22.97 23.09
N HIS A 344 -5.90 -22.29 23.77
CA HIS A 344 -4.90 -22.93 24.62
C HIS A 344 -5.56 -23.75 25.76
N LYS A 345 -6.59 -23.20 26.43
CA LYS A 345 -7.34 -23.94 27.45
C LYS A 345 -8.04 -25.17 26.88
N ILE A 346 -8.65 -25.06 25.68
CA ILE A 346 -9.30 -26.18 25.01
C ILE A 346 -8.29 -27.27 24.65
N LYS A 347 -7.13 -26.87 24.07
CA LYS A 347 -6.05 -27.82 23.75
C LYS A 347 -5.50 -28.52 25.00
N ALA A 348 -5.28 -27.78 26.08
CA ALA A 348 -4.83 -28.35 27.36
C ALA A 348 -5.83 -29.33 27.94
N ARG A 349 -7.15 -29.03 27.90
CA ARG A 349 -8.21 -29.94 28.36
C ARG A 349 -8.26 -31.19 27.50
N ASN A 350 -8.24 -31.07 26.18
CA ASN A 350 -8.25 -32.19 25.27
C ASN A 350 -7.04 -33.12 25.43
N ARG A 351 -5.87 -32.55 25.77
CA ARG A 351 -4.65 -33.31 26.09
C ARG A 351 -4.84 -34.08 27.39
N SER A 352 -5.33 -33.46 28.46
CA SER A 352 -5.62 -34.08 29.74
C SER A 352 -6.65 -35.22 29.61
N ASP A 353 -7.71 -34.98 28.82
CA ASP A 353 -8.76 -35.98 28.57
C ASP A 353 -8.21 -37.22 27.79
N ARG A 354 -7.29 -36.99 26.84
CA ARG A 354 -6.59 -38.08 26.13
C ARG A 354 -5.68 -38.87 27.06
N GLU A 355 -4.86 -38.18 27.87
CA GLU A 355 -3.96 -38.82 28.84
C GLU A 355 -4.77 -39.66 29.87
N ALA A 356 -5.90 -39.13 30.33
CA ALA A 356 -6.80 -39.87 31.25
C ALA A 356 -7.42 -41.09 30.58
N HIS A 357 -7.84 -40.95 29.29
CA HIS A 357 -8.39 -42.08 28.53
C HIS A 357 -7.33 -43.18 28.25
N GLU A 358 -6.12 -42.81 27.89
CA GLU A 358 -5.01 -43.73 27.70
C GLU A 358 -4.62 -44.42 29.01
N PHE A 359 -4.64 -43.72 30.15
CA PHE A 359 -4.42 -44.31 31.46
C PHE A 359 -5.49 -45.35 31.81
N GLN A 360 -6.76 -45.10 31.46
CA GLN A 360 -7.86 -46.08 31.67
C GLN A 360 -7.71 -47.30 30.81
N LEU A 361 -7.11 -47.24 29.62
CA LEU A 361 -6.92 -48.37 28.71
C LEU A 361 -5.71 -49.25 29.07
N ARG A 362 -4.81 -48.80 29.97
CA ARG A 362 -3.68 -49.64 30.43
C ARG A 362 -4.13 -50.84 31.20
N PRO A 363 -3.49 -52.02 31.05
CA PRO A 363 -3.79 -53.22 31.82
C PRO A 363 -3.65 -52.97 33.34
N ARG A 364 -4.48 -53.59 34.14
CA ARG A 364 -4.50 -53.37 35.61
C ARG A 364 -3.13 -53.51 36.30
N LYS A 365 -2.22 -54.36 35.79
CA LYS A 365 -0.87 -54.55 36.33
C LYS A 365 0.05 -53.29 36.19
N ASP A 366 -0.24 -52.43 35.23
CA ASP A 366 0.61 -51.23 34.98
C ASP A 366 0.03 -49.93 35.59
N ARG A 367 -1.11 -50.03 36.31
CA ARG A 367 -1.79 -48.92 36.98
C ARG A 367 -1.34 -48.71 38.43
N GLU A 368 -0.66 -49.73 39.02
CA GLU A 368 -0.24 -49.73 40.45
C GLU A 368 1.20 -49.31 40.67
N ILE A 369 1.96 -48.90 39.63
CA ILE A 369 3.41 -48.55 39.72
C ILE A 369 3.64 -47.03 39.59
N HIS A 370 2.62 -46.18 39.77
CA HIS A 370 2.88 -44.71 39.85
C HIS A 370 2.12 -44.08 40.99
#